data_cea614924f9b624a833fc9092688f7b9
#
_entry.id   cea614924f9b624a833fc9092688f7b9
#
_cell.length_a   1.000
_cell.length_b   1.000
_cell.length_c   1.000
_cell.angle_alpha   90.00
_cell.angle_beta   90.00
_cell.angle_gamma   90.00
#
_symmetry.space_group_name_H-M   'P 1'
#
loop_
_entity.id
_entity.type
_entity.pdbx_description
1 polymer ?
#
loop_
_entity_poly.entity_id
_entity_poly.type
_entity_poly.pdbx_seq_one_letter_code
_entity_poly.pdbx_strand_id
1 'polypeptide(L)'
;MEGGLKRFFEGSWQEAQSLLGAHRTAEGWCFRVYAPNARSVRVAGDFSDWQGLAMNRWPEGIWETTVPQAQVGQSYKYVVEGADGRTRWKADPYGVYSQLRPANASRLWEMAPYPWRDAAWREKRRREPLWEGPLNIYEVHPGSWQRQEDDSFLTYRQLADRLAPYVRDMGYHAV
;
A
#
# COMPACT_ATOMS: atom_id res chain seq x y z
N MET A 1 19.57 -5.64 8.57
CA MET A 1 19.06 -4.26 8.64
C MET A 1 20.06 -3.23 8.10
N GLU A 2 21.33 -3.22 8.52
CA GLU A 2 22.31 -2.21 8.08
C GLU A 2 22.50 -2.12 6.56
N GLY A 3 22.58 -3.25 5.85
CA GLY A 3 22.75 -3.23 4.38
C GLY A 3 21.56 -2.63 3.61
N GLY A 4 20.34 -2.78 4.12
CA GLY A 4 19.14 -2.19 3.52
C GLY A 4 19.08 -0.67 3.70
N LEU A 5 19.41 -0.17 4.89
CA LEU A 5 19.44 1.28 5.16
C LEU A 5 20.47 2.00 4.27
N LYS A 6 21.67 1.44 4.13
CA LYS A 6 22.68 2.01 3.24
C LYS A 6 22.14 2.12 1.81
N ARG A 7 21.55 1.05 1.27
CA ARG A 7 20.94 1.03 -0.06
C ARG A 7 19.74 1.98 -0.19
N PHE A 8 18.97 2.17 0.89
CA PHE A 8 17.88 3.15 0.91
C PHE A 8 18.41 4.57 0.67
N PHE A 9 19.45 4.97 1.41
CA PHE A 9 20.03 6.31 1.26
C PHE A 9 20.79 6.49 -0.07
N GLU A 10 21.31 5.42 -0.65
CA GLU A 10 21.88 5.38 -2.00
C GLU A 10 20.83 5.37 -3.11
N GLY A 11 19.53 5.26 -2.78
CA GLY A 11 18.44 5.18 -3.75
C GLY A 11 18.37 3.85 -4.52
N SER A 12 19.05 2.82 -4.05
CA SER A 12 19.14 1.52 -4.73
C SER A 12 18.32 0.40 -4.07
N TRP A 13 17.57 0.71 -3.00
CA TRP A 13 16.75 -0.27 -2.30
C TRP A 13 15.28 -0.18 -2.70
N GLN A 14 14.81 -1.14 -3.49
CA GLN A 14 13.44 -1.22 -3.99
C GLN A 14 12.44 -1.79 -2.96
N GLU A 15 12.92 -2.28 -1.81
CA GLU A 15 12.10 -2.91 -0.76
C GLU A 15 11.96 -2.04 0.50
N ALA A 16 12.03 -0.72 0.36
CA ALA A 16 11.94 0.21 1.49
C ALA A 16 10.63 0.06 2.28
N GLN A 17 9.55 -0.37 1.63
CA GLN A 17 8.28 -0.71 2.27
C GLN A 17 8.38 -1.89 3.25
N SER A 18 9.44 -2.69 3.23
CA SER A 18 9.66 -3.75 4.21
C SER A 18 10.18 -3.21 5.55
N LEU A 19 10.72 -1.99 5.55
CA LEU A 19 11.19 -1.28 6.74
C LEU A 19 10.23 -0.17 7.16
N LEU A 20 9.91 0.73 6.22
CA LEU A 20 9.08 1.92 6.46
C LEU A 20 7.59 1.57 6.40
N GLY A 21 6.78 2.35 7.12
CA GLY A 21 5.36 2.08 7.27
C GLY A 21 5.02 1.46 8.63
N ALA A 22 3.83 0.88 8.73
CA ALA A 22 3.34 0.21 9.92
C ALA A 22 3.39 -1.31 9.74
N HIS A 23 4.14 -2.00 10.61
CA HIS A 23 4.37 -3.44 10.54
C HIS A 23 3.98 -4.14 11.84
N ARG A 24 3.33 -5.30 11.71
CA ARG A 24 3.05 -6.16 12.86
C ARG A 24 4.34 -6.79 13.38
N THR A 25 4.54 -6.74 14.68
CA THR A 25 5.63 -7.39 15.40
C THR A 25 5.07 -8.23 16.55
N ALA A 26 5.94 -8.98 17.23
CA ALA A 26 5.56 -9.71 18.45
C ALA A 26 5.11 -8.76 19.59
N GLU A 27 5.59 -7.53 19.61
CA GLU A 27 5.35 -6.53 20.64
C GLU A 27 4.19 -5.59 20.32
N GLY A 28 3.59 -5.67 19.12
CA GLY A 28 2.53 -4.79 18.67
C GLY A 28 2.76 -4.30 17.24
N TRP A 29 2.26 -3.10 16.93
CA TRP A 29 2.51 -2.45 15.65
C TRP A 29 3.70 -1.50 15.75
N CYS A 30 4.72 -1.74 14.96
CA CYS A 30 5.88 -0.88 14.80
C CYS A 30 5.66 0.10 13.65
N PHE A 31 5.74 1.40 13.93
CA PHE A 31 5.59 2.49 12.98
C PHE A 31 6.94 3.08 12.65
N ARG A 32 7.28 3.19 11.36
CA ARG A 32 8.51 3.84 10.89
C ARG A 32 8.24 4.80 9.77
N VAL A 33 8.81 6.00 9.88
CA VAL A 33 8.71 7.02 8.83
C VAL A 33 10.04 7.75 8.67
N TYR A 34 10.42 8.01 7.43
CA TYR A 34 11.58 8.84 7.11
C TYR A 34 11.18 10.31 7.08
N ALA A 35 11.70 11.08 8.02
CA ALA A 35 11.47 12.52 8.14
C ALA A 35 12.72 13.23 8.69
N PRO A 36 13.80 13.35 7.88
CA PRO A 36 15.12 13.79 8.34
C PRO A 36 15.12 15.23 8.85
N ASN A 37 14.25 16.09 8.30
CA ASN A 37 14.17 17.51 8.63
C ASN A 37 13.11 17.82 9.70
N ALA A 38 12.45 16.80 10.26
CA ALA A 38 11.49 16.99 11.34
C ALA A 38 12.21 17.27 12.68
N ARG A 39 11.66 18.17 13.48
CA ARG A 39 12.07 18.41 14.87
C ARG A 39 11.52 17.34 15.79
N SER A 40 10.26 16.94 15.57
CA SER A 40 9.60 15.86 16.28
C SER A 40 8.61 15.13 15.37
N VAL A 41 8.41 13.85 15.63
CA VAL A 41 7.35 13.06 15.00
C VAL A 41 6.61 12.29 16.07
N ARG A 42 5.30 12.26 15.95
CA ARG A 42 4.41 11.44 16.76
C ARG A 42 3.50 10.62 15.86
N VAL A 43 3.04 9.47 16.30
CA VAL A 43 1.96 8.72 15.65
C VAL A 43 0.68 8.88 16.48
N ALA A 44 -0.43 9.18 15.82
CA ALA A 44 -1.74 9.32 16.44
C ALA A 44 -2.77 8.51 15.68
N GLY A 45 -3.68 7.87 16.37
CA GLY A 45 -4.70 7.04 15.76
C GLY A 45 -5.75 6.57 16.75
N ASP A 46 -6.66 5.71 16.27
CA ASP A 46 -7.75 5.16 17.08
C ASP A 46 -7.23 4.44 18.35
N PHE A 47 -6.02 3.89 18.30
CA PHE A 47 -5.36 3.20 19.42
C PHE A 47 -4.91 4.13 20.55
N SER A 48 -4.97 5.42 20.36
CA SER A 48 -4.52 6.45 21.32
C SER A 48 -5.53 7.59 21.46
N ASP A 49 -6.79 7.39 21.06
CA ASP A 49 -7.81 8.46 20.98
C ASP A 49 -7.28 9.71 20.25
N TRP A 50 -6.51 9.47 19.20
CA TRP A 50 -5.83 10.49 18.40
C TRP A 50 -4.83 11.37 19.18
N GLN A 51 -4.45 10.93 20.38
CA GLN A 51 -3.33 11.51 21.12
C GLN A 51 -2.00 11.10 20.44
N GLY A 52 -1.12 12.06 20.22
CA GLY A 52 0.16 11.81 19.58
C GLY A 52 1.14 11.09 20.50
N LEU A 53 1.49 9.85 20.18
CA LEU A 53 2.53 9.08 20.84
C LEU A 53 3.89 9.43 20.24
N ALA A 54 4.86 9.79 21.07
CA ALA A 54 6.18 10.20 20.63
C ALA A 54 6.92 9.06 19.90
N MET A 55 7.67 9.42 18.89
CA MET A 55 8.53 8.50 18.16
C MET A 55 10.01 8.80 18.42
N ASN A 56 10.84 7.77 18.49
CA ASN A 56 12.27 7.89 18.67
C ASN A 56 12.96 8.12 17.32
N ARG A 57 13.91 9.04 17.28
CA ARG A 57 14.66 9.36 16.06
C ARG A 57 15.93 8.51 15.97
N TRP A 58 16.12 7.84 14.84
CA TRP A 58 17.40 7.25 14.46
C TRP A 58 18.36 8.32 13.90
N PRO A 59 19.68 8.11 13.94
CA PRO A 59 20.65 9.09 13.43
C PRO A 59 20.39 9.54 11.99
N GLU A 60 19.90 8.62 11.14
CA GLU A 60 19.65 8.85 9.72
C GLU A 60 18.34 9.61 9.43
N GLY A 61 17.54 9.92 10.45
CA GLY A 61 16.28 10.66 10.31
C GLY A 61 15.06 9.79 10.06
N ILE A 62 15.14 8.50 10.35
CA ILE A 62 13.99 7.61 10.50
C ILE A 62 13.43 7.76 11.92
N TRP A 63 12.11 7.81 12.03
CA TRP A 63 11.42 7.88 13.31
C TRP A 63 10.66 6.58 13.53
N GLU A 64 10.73 6.05 14.75
CA GLU A 64 10.16 4.76 15.10
C GLU A 64 9.45 4.79 16.45
N THR A 65 8.36 4.06 16.56
CA THR A 65 7.74 3.67 17.83
C THR A 65 6.93 2.39 17.66
N THR A 66 6.79 1.62 18.74
CA THR A 66 5.93 0.44 18.80
C THR A 66 4.73 0.71 19.70
N VAL A 67 3.55 0.34 19.23
CA VAL A 67 2.27 0.53 19.93
C VAL A 67 1.63 -0.84 20.19
N PRO A 68 1.74 -1.38 21.41
CA PRO A 68 1.28 -2.72 21.73
C PRO A 68 -0.23 -2.94 21.56
N GLN A 69 -1.02 -1.91 21.92
CA GLN A 69 -2.49 -1.99 21.89
C GLN A 69 -3.10 -1.74 20.51
N ALA A 70 -2.32 -1.33 19.51
CA ALA A 70 -2.83 -1.06 18.18
C ALA A 70 -3.33 -2.34 17.49
N GLN A 71 -4.43 -2.24 16.73
CA GLN A 71 -5.13 -3.36 16.11
C GLN A 71 -5.37 -3.14 14.62
N VAL A 72 -5.48 -4.23 13.86
CA VAL A 72 -5.87 -4.21 12.45
C VAL A 72 -7.18 -3.42 12.27
N GLY A 73 -7.23 -2.61 11.23
CA GLY A 73 -8.39 -1.80 10.88
C GLY A 73 -8.42 -0.42 11.51
N GLN A 74 -7.63 -0.15 12.55
CA GLN A 74 -7.54 1.17 13.17
C GLN A 74 -6.86 2.17 12.24
N SER A 75 -7.36 3.41 12.29
CA SER A 75 -6.83 4.52 11.48
C SER A 75 -5.71 5.25 12.22
N TYR A 76 -4.73 5.78 11.46
CA TYR A 76 -3.63 6.54 12.04
C TYR A 76 -3.06 7.58 11.08
N LYS A 77 -2.34 8.55 11.65
CA LYS A 77 -1.52 9.54 10.94
C LYS A 77 -0.22 9.79 11.69
N TYR A 78 0.76 10.28 10.96
CA TYR A 78 1.92 10.92 11.58
C TYR A 78 1.65 12.40 11.83
N VAL A 79 2.09 12.89 12.99
CA VAL A 79 2.04 14.29 13.41
C VAL A 79 3.46 14.79 13.37
N VAL A 80 3.82 15.53 12.34
CA VAL A 80 5.19 15.95 12.05
C VAL A 80 5.35 17.43 12.36
N GLU A 81 6.24 17.77 13.26
CA GLU A 81 6.71 19.14 13.48
C GLU A 81 7.92 19.42 12.57
N GLY A 82 7.76 20.31 11.63
CA GLY A 82 8.82 20.69 10.71
C GLY A 82 9.86 21.63 11.31
N ALA A 83 10.93 21.88 10.57
CA ALA A 83 11.97 22.86 10.95
C ALA A 83 11.41 24.28 11.14
N ASP A 84 10.30 24.60 10.48
CA ASP A 84 9.56 25.85 10.59
C ASP A 84 8.68 25.96 11.86
N GLY A 85 8.70 24.96 12.74
CA GLY A 85 7.88 24.86 13.94
C GLY A 85 6.40 24.55 13.70
N ARG A 86 5.97 24.37 12.45
CA ARG A 86 4.58 24.04 12.13
C ARG A 86 4.32 22.54 12.25
N THR A 87 3.21 22.20 12.86
CA THR A 87 2.73 20.82 12.95
C THR A 87 1.84 20.48 11.77
N ARG A 88 2.09 19.32 11.16
CA ARG A 88 1.32 18.79 10.01
C ARG A 88 0.90 17.36 10.26
N TRP A 89 -0.36 17.07 9.99
CA TRP A 89 -0.89 15.71 10.01
C TRP A 89 -0.70 15.07 8.64
N LYS A 90 0.01 13.95 8.58
CA LYS A 90 0.35 13.26 7.34
C LYS A 90 -0.13 11.82 7.36
N ALA A 91 -0.71 11.37 6.25
CA ALA A 91 -0.88 9.94 6.00
C ALA A 91 0.48 9.27 5.89
N ASP A 92 0.52 7.97 6.12
CA ASP A 92 1.74 7.19 5.96
C ASP A 92 2.08 7.02 4.48
N PRO A 93 3.28 7.44 4.03
CA PRO A 93 3.71 7.26 2.64
C PRO A 93 3.80 5.78 2.22
N TYR A 94 4.00 4.87 3.19
CA TYR A 94 4.09 3.43 3.00
C TYR A 94 2.85 2.69 3.51
N GLY A 95 1.77 3.41 3.80
CA GLY A 95 0.51 2.81 4.23
C GLY A 95 -0.10 1.93 3.13
N VAL A 96 -0.35 0.67 3.45
CA VAL A 96 -0.92 -0.32 2.50
C VAL A 96 -2.42 -0.22 2.35
N TYR A 97 -3.09 0.50 3.25
CA TYR A 97 -4.54 0.71 3.22
C TYR A 97 -4.91 2.11 3.70
N SER A 98 -5.93 2.70 3.11
CA SER A 98 -6.38 4.06 3.41
C SER A 98 -7.86 4.11 3.73
N GLN A 99 -8.28 5.13 4.46
CA GLN A 99 -9.71 5.47 4.61
C GLN A 99 -10.31 5.87 3.27
N LEU A 100 -11.62 5.66 3.12
CA LEU A 100 -12.38 6.18 1.99
C LEU A 100 -12.50 7.71 2.10
N ARG A 101 -12.45 8.38 0.95
CA ARG A 101 -12.69 9.83 0.87
C ARG A 101 -14.08 10.20 1.43
N PRO A 102 -14.21 11.34 2.11
CA PRO A 102 -13.26 12.46 2.24
C PRO A 102 -12.18 12.27 3.32
N ALA A 103 -12.25 11.22 4.12
CA ALA A 103 -11.21 10.89 5.07
C ALA A 103 -9.89 10.53 4.37
N ASN A 104 -8.76 10.68 5.06
CA ASN A 104 -7.44 10.53 4.45
C ASN A 104 -6.39 9.98 5.42
N ALA A 105 -6.79 9.25 6.44
CA ALA A 105 -5.86 8.56 7.30
C ALA A 105 -5.44 7.21 6.69
N SER A 106 -4.25 6.75 7.03
CA SER A 106 -3.83 5.38 6.78
C SER A 106 -4.51 4.43 7.75
N ARG A 107 -4.66 3.16 7.38
CA ARG A 107 -5.25 2.13 8.24
C ARG A 107 -4.25 0.99 8.44
N LEU A 108 -4.19 0.47 9.65
CA LEU A 108 -3.42 -0.73 9.96
C LEU A 108 -4.04 -1.93 9.25
N TRP A 109 -3.22 -2.60 8.46
CA TRP A 109 -3.67 -3.75 7.69
C TRP A 109 -2.57 -4.78 7.51
N GLU A 110 -2.91 -6.05 7.67
CA GLU A 110 -2.03 -7.17 7.36
C GLU A 110 -2.41 -7.72 5.99
N MET A 111 -1.46 -7.67 5.06
CA MET A 111 -1.65 -8.29 3.75
C MET A 111 -1.38 -9.78 3.85
N ALA A 112 -2.44 -10.58 3.86
CA ALA A 112 -2.28 -12.01 3.72
C ALA A 112 -1.74 -12.35 2.32
N PRO A 113 -0.80 -13.30 2.19
CA PRO A 113 -0.35 -13.76 0.89
C PRO A 113 -1.53 -14.34 0.11
N TYR A 114 -1.75 -13.84 -1.11
CA TYR A 114 -2.77 -14.38 -1.99
C TYR A 114 -2.31 -15.72 -2.58
N PRO A 115 -3.08 -16.80 -2.48
CA PRO A 115 -2.72 -18.11 -3.03
C PRO A 115 -2.92 -18.11 -4.56
N TRP A 116 -1.92 -17.62 -5.29
CA TRP A 116 -1.93 -17.58 -6.74
C TRP A 116 -2.07 -18.96 -7.34
N ARG A 117 -2.98 -19.12 -8.31
CA ARG A 117 -3.23 -20.38 -9.04
C ARG A 117 -2.84 -20.25 -10.53
N ASP A 118 -1.89 -19.43 -10.82
CA ASP A 118 -1.48 -19.00 -12.17
C ASP A 118 -0.19 -19.68 -12.66
N ALA A 119 0.31 -20.71 -11.98
CA ALA A 119 1.59 -21.35 -12.29
C ALA A 119 1.67 -21.85 -13.74
N ALA A 120 0.61 -22.49 -14.24
CA ALA A 120 0.55 -22.99 -15.62
C ALA A 120 0.55 -21.84 -16.64
N TRP A 121 -0.16 -20.75 -16.35
CA TRP A 121 -0.18 -19.55 -17.18
C TRP A 121 1.21 -18.88 -17.21
N ARG A 122 1.86 -18.72 -16.05
CA ARG A 122 3.21 -18.15 -15.96
C ARG A 122 4.25 -18.98 -16.74
N GLU A 123 4.13 -20.30 -16.68
CA GLU A 123 5.02 -21.19 -17.43
C GLU A 123 4.78 -21.07 -18.94
N LYS A 124 3.51 -21.03 -19.38
CA LYS A 124 3.17 -20.76 -20.78
C LYS A 124 3.75 -19.43 -21.24
N ARG A 125 3.62 -18.37 -20.44
CA ARG A 125 4.14 -17.01 -20.72
C ARG A 125 5.67 -16.95 -20.84
N ARG A 126 6.41 -17.81 -20.15
CA ARG A 126 7.87 -17.90 -20.32
C ARG A 126 8.27 -18.52 -21.65
N ARG A 127 7.50 -19.51 -22.11
CA ARG A 127 7.76 -20.23 -23.37
C ARG A 127 7.27 -19.46 -24.59
N GLU A 128 6.18 -18.74 -24.44
CA GLU A 128 5.49 -17.99 -25.49
C GLU A 128 5.35 -16.52 -25.07
N PRO A 129 6.40 -15.69 -25.17
CA PRO A 129 6.33 -14.28 -24.83
C PRO A 129 5.33 -13.55 -25.75
N LEU A 130 4.48 -12.69 -25.16
CA LEU A 130 3.42 -11.98 -25.92
C LEU A 130 3.98 -11.10 -27.05
N TRP A 131 5.17 -10.55 -26.86
CA TRP A 131 5.80 -9.65 -27.83
C TRP A 131 6.43 -10.36 -29.05
N GLU A 132 6.48 -11.69 -29.06
CA GLU A 132 6.99 -12.48 -30.17
C GLU A 132 5.90 -12.90 -31.18
N GLY A 133 4.64 -12.51 -30.94
CA GLY A 133 3.51 -12.81 -31.77
C GLY A 133 2.55 -11.63 -31.96
N PRO A 134 1.47 -11.82 -32.74
CA PRO A 134 0.41 -10.82 -32.85
C PRO A 134 -0.18 -10.51 -31.48
N LEU A 135 -0.30 -9.22 -31.16
CA LEU A 135 -0.86 -8.77 -29.88
C LEU A 135 -2.12 -7.93 -30.13
N ASN A 136 -3.22 -8.40 -29.57
CA ASN A 136 -4.49 -7.68 -29.56
C ASN A 136 -4.83 -7.33 -28.11
N ILE A 137 -4.95 -6.03 -27.81
CA ILE A 137 -5.19 -5.50 -26.45
C ILE A 137 -6.58 -4.89 -26.42
N TYR A 138 -7.35 -5.24 -25.40
CA TYR A 138 -8.62 -4.60 -25.08
C TYR A 138 -8.43 -3.59 -23.96
N GLU A 139 -8.44 -2.30 -24.29
CA GLU A 139 -8.38 -1.24 -23.29
C GLU A 139 -9.77 -0.99 -22.71
N VAL A 140 -9.89 -1.02 -21.39
CA VAL A 140 -11.16 -0.90 -20.70
C VAL A 140 -11.07 0.06 -19.51
N HIS A 141 -12.07 0.91 -19.36
CA HIS A 141 -12.27 1.69 -18.14
C HIS A 141 -13.27 0.99 -17.23
N PRO A 142 -12.85 0.43 -16.08
CA PRO A 142 -13.69 -0.42 -15.23
C PRO A 142 -15.01 0.23 -14.79
N GLY A 143 -14.99 1.54 -14.53
CA GLY A 143 -16.16 2.27 -14.04
C GLY A 143 -17.22 2.57 -15.11
N SER A 144 -16.92 2.43 -16.41
CA SER A 144 -17.86 2.75 -17.50
C SER A 144 -18.12 1.60 -18.47
N TRP A 145 -17.38 0.49 -18.36
CA TRP A 145 -17.52 -0.65 -19.29
C TRP A 145 -18.90 -1.31 -19.19
N GLN A 146 -19.31 -1.64 -17.98
CA GLN A 146 -20.67 -2.10 -17.65
C GLN A 146 -21.06 -1.62 -16.26
N ARG A 147 -22.37 -1.49 -16.03
CA ARG A 147 -22.93 -1.20 -14.71
C ARG A 147 -23.86 -2.31 -14.26
N GLN A 148 -24.26 -2.27 -13.00
CA GLN A 148 -25.32 -3.10 -12.47
C GLN A 148 -26.69 -2.57 -12.92
N GLU A 149 -27.75 -3.32 -12.68
CA GLU A 149 -29.13 -2.94 -13.05
C GLU A 149 -29.61 -1.64 -12.35
N ASP A 150 -29.07 -1.38 -11.16
CA ASP A 150 -29.33 -0.17 -10.36
C ASP A 150 -28.40 1.01 -10.69
N ASP A 151 -27.68 0.93 -11.82
CA ASP A 151 -26.68 1.89 -12.30
C ASP A 151 -25.45 2.05 -11.37
N SER A 152 -25.29 1.21 -10.36
CA SER A 152 -24.08 1.17 -9.54
C SER A 152 -22.88 0.56 -10.28
N PHE A 153 -21.66 0.83 -9.79
CA PHE A 153 -20.45 0.25 -10.36
C PHE A 153 -20.35 -1.25 -10.05
N LEU A 154 -19.79 -2.01 -11.00
CA LEU A 154 -19.38 -3.38 -10.72
C LEU A 154 -18.26 -3.40 -9.68
N THR A 155 -18.33 -4.35 -8.75
CA THR A 155 -17.16 -4.69 -7.92
C THR A 155 -16.09 -5.34 -8.81
N TYR A 156 -14.82 -5.31 -8.39
CA TYR A 156 -13.74 -5.97 -9.13
C TYR A 156 -13.98 -7.46 -9.37
N ARG A 157 -14.66 -8.16 -8.47
CA ARG A 157 -15.03 -9.57 -8.66
C ARG A 157 -16.08 -9.73 -9.76
N GLN A 158 -17.16 -8.96 -9.71
CA GLN A 158 -18.18 -8.96 -10.76
C GLN A 158 -17.61 -8.55 -12.13
N LEU A 159 -16.70 -7.56 -12.12
CA LEU A 159 -16.00 -7.16 -13.34
C LEU A 159 -15.17 -8.31 -13.90
N ALA A 160 -14.38 -8.99 -13.06
CA ALA A 160 -13.58 -10.15 -13.49
C ALA A 160 -14.43 -11.27 -14.05
N ASP A 161 -15.56 -11.58 -13.40
CA ASP A 161 -16.48 -12.64 -13.82
C ASP A 161 -17.12 -12.35 -15.19
N ARG A 162 -17.30 -11.08 -15.57
CA ARG A 162 -17.89 -10.68 -16.86
C ARG A 162 -16.85 -10.37 -17.93
N LEU A 163 -15.78 -9.65 -17.56
CA LEU A 163 -14.76 -9.18 -18.52
C LEU A 163 -13.86 -10.32 -19.02
N ALA A 164 -13.44 -11.21 -18.13
CA ALA A 164 -12.50 -12.26 -18.52
C ALA A 164 -13.08 -13.22 -19.58
N PRO A 165 -14.32 -13.74 -19.46
CA PRO A 165 -14.95 -14.49 -20.54
C PRO A 165 -15.11 -13.67 -21.82
N TYR A 166 -15.57 -12.42 -21.72
CA TYR A 166 -15.78 -11.57 -22.88
C TYR A 166 -14.50 -11.38 -23.72
N VAL A 167 -13.40 -10.98 -23.09
CA VAL A 167 -12.14 -10.73 -23.83
C VAL A 167 -11.54 -12.00 -24.42
N ARG A 168 -11.70 -13.15 -23.73
CA ARG A 168 -11.30 -14.45 -24.25
C ARG A 168 -12.11 -14.84 -25.48
N ASP A 169 -13.44 -14.72 -25.42
CA ASP A 169 -14.34 -15.13 -26.50
C ASP A 169 -14.21 -14.22 -27.73
N MET A 170 -13.83 -12.95 -27.50
CA MET A 170 -13.48 -11.98 -28.55
C MET A 170 -12.06 -12.14 -29.12
N GLY A 171 -11.24 -13.03 -28.55
CA GLY A 171 -9.89 -13.33 -29.03
C GLY A 171 -8.84 -12.30 -28.67
N TYR A 172 -9.05 -11.49 -27.61
CA TYR A 172 -8.03 -10.58 -27.10
C TYR A 172 -6.95 -11.33 -26.32
N HIS A 173 -5.71 -10.87 -26.46
CA HIS A 173 -4.54 -11.45 -25.80
C HIS A 173 -4.24 -10.80 -24.45
N ALA A 174 -4.63 -9.54 -24.28
CA ALA A 174 -4.43 -8.74 -23.05
C ALA A 174 -5.57 -7.76 -22.84
N VAL A 175 -5.73 -7.30 -21.58
CA VAL A 175 -6.66 -6.24 -21.13
C VAL A 175 -5.86 -5.16 -20.44
#